data_108e571810ec6448086450654bc67185
#
_entry.id   108e571810ec6448086450654bc67185
#
_cell.length_a   1.000
_cell.length_b   1.000
_cell.length_c   1.000
_cell.angle_alpha   90.00
_cell.angle_beta   90.00
_cell.angle_gamma   90.00
#
_symmetry.space_group_name_H-M   'P 1'
#
loop_
_entity.id
_entity.type
_entity.pdbx_description
1 polymer ?
#
loop_
_entity_poly.entity_id
_entity_poly.type
_entity_poly.pdbx_seq_one_letter_code
_entity_poly.pdbx_strand_id
1 'polypeptide(L)'
;MKIIINESQIKKMINKLKWEEVSGKLIRTFYFKDYKEVMPFVDSVMKIADKQNHHPDMTVHYDNVKLSITDHDAGKVSNKCHKFTDAVDKIKNN
;
A
#
# COMPACT_ATOMS: atom_id res chain seq x y z
N MET A 1 32.23 12.00 -7.07
CA MET A 1 31.23 12.75 -6.29
C MET A 1 30.46 11.81 -5.37
N LYS A 2 30.33 12.18 -4.12
CA LYS A 2 29.61 11.36 -3.15
C LYS A 2 28.15 11.79 -3.10
N ILE A 3 27.24 10.83 -3.34
CA ILE A 3 25.81 11.11 -3.26
C ILE A 3 25.32 10.74 -1.87
N ILE A 4 24.75 11.70 -1.18
CA ILE A 4 24.16 11.48 0.14
C ILE A 4 22.65 11.42 -0.01
N ILE A 5 22.06 10.29 0.34
CA ILE A 5 20.62 10.09 0.29
C ILE A 5 20.10 10.16 1.72
N ASN A 6 19.19 11.10 1.98
CA ASN A 6 18.59 11.25 3.30
C ASN A 6 17.38 10.33 3.44
N GLU A 7 16.86 10.24 4.66
CA GLU A 7 15.73 9.36 4.97
C GLU A 7 14.49 9.70 4.15
N SER A 8 14.23 10.99 3.90
CA SER A 8 13.09 11.44 3.11
C SER A 8 13.17 10.94 1.68
N GLN A 9 14.38 10.96 1.08
CA GLN A 9 14.58 10.48 -0.27
C GLN A 9 14.43 8.96 -0.34
N ILE A 10 14.88 8.24 0.68
CA ILE A 10 14.72 6.79 0.76
C ILE A 10 13.24 6.43 0.81
N LYS A 11 12.45 7.14 1.60
CA LYS A 11 10.99 6.93 1.68
C LYS A 11 10.32 7.14 0.34
N LYS A 12 10.71 8.16 -0.41
CA LYS A 12 10.19 8.42 -1.76
C LYS A 12 10.53 7.29 -2.73
N MET A 13 11.74 6.75 -2.62
CA MET A 13 12.17 5.62 -3.46
C MET A 13 11.33 4.38 -3.14
N ILE A 14 11.11 4.10 -1.86
CA ILE A 14 10.30 2.96 -1.41
C ILE A 14 8.87 3.06 -1.93
N ASN A 15 8.29 4.27 -1.98
CA ASN A 15 6.93 4.47 -2.50
C ASN A 15 6.80 4.09 -3.98
N LYS A 16 7.90 4.03 -4.71
CA LYS A 16 7.90 3.61 -6.12
C LYS A 16 8.07 2.11 -6.28
N LEU A 17 8.35 1.40 -5.20
CA LEU A 17 8.52 -0.05 -5.25
C LEU A 17 7.16 -0.72 -5.44
N LYS A 18 7.22 -1.88 -6.07
CA LYS A 18 6.04 -2.71 -6.29
C LYS A 18 5.69 -3.48 -5.03
N TRP A 19 4.50 -4.03 -5.02
CA TRP A 19 4.06 -4.93 -3.97
C TRP A 19 4.97 -6.16 -3.91
N GLU A 20 5.31 -6.58 -2.69
CA GLU A 20 6.07 -7.80 -2.46
C GLU A 20 5.14 -8.93 -2.07
N GLU A 21 5.37 -10.12 -2.65
CA GLU A 21 4.63 -11.31 -2.23
C GLU A 21 5.43 -12.01 -1.13
N VAL A 22 4.81 -12.12 0.05
CA VAL A 22 5.42 -12.74 1.22
C VAL A 22 4.39 -13.66 1.87
N SER A 23 4.70 -14.94 1.96
CA SER A 23 3.85 -15.94 2.65
C SER A 23 2.38 -15.89 2.20
N GLY A 24 2.15 -15.78 0.89
CA GLY A 24 0.81 -15.80 0.31
C GLY A 24 0.07 -14.47 0.42
N LYS A 25 0.77 -13.39 0.69
CA LYS A 25 0.20 -12.05 0.80
C LYS A 25 0.97 -11.07 -0.06
N LEU A 26 0.28 -10.06 -0.59
CA LEU A 26 0.93 -8.91 -1.22
C LEU A 26 1.01 -7.80 -0.19
N ILE A 27 2.22 -7.32 0.04
CA ILE A 27 2.50 -6.34 1.10
C ILE A 27 3.20 -5.14 0.49
N ARG A 28 2.77 -3.94 0.90
CA ARG A 28 3.43 -2.70 0.54
C ARG A 28 3.23 -1.65 1.62
N THR A 29 4.27 -0.87 1.90
CA THR A 29 4.19 0.29 2.79
C THR A 29 4.24 1.55 1.95
N PHE A 30 3.28 2.45 2.19
CA PHE A 30 3.19 3.75 1.54
C PHE A 30 3.62 4.83 2.52
N TYR A 31 4.51 5.72 2.10
CA TYR A 31 5.04 6.78 2.95
C TYR A 31 4.47 8.12 2.55
N PHE A 32 4.23 8.95 3.55
CA PHE A 32 3.61 10.27 3.40
C PHE A 32 4.39 11.30 4.22
N LYS A 33 4.14 12.56 3.94
CA LYS A 33 4.76 13.66 4.66
C LYS A 33 4.29 13.73 6.11
N ASP A 34 2.99 13.58 6.32
CA ASP A 34 2.36 13.74 7.62
C ASP A 34 1.01 13.02 7.67
N TYR A 35 0.38 13.11 8.83
CA TYR A 35 -0.90 12.45 9.08
C TYR A 35 -2.04 12.99 8.20
N LYS A 36 -1.97 14.26 7.82
CA LYS A 36 -3.00 14.86 6.95
C LYS A 36 -3.01 14.23 5.56
N GLU A 37 -1.87 13.74 5.09
CA GLU A 37 -1.79 13.00 3.84
C GLU A 37 -2.20 11.55 4.00
N VAL A 38 -1.95 10.96 5.18
CA VAL A 38 -2.33 9.58 5.49
C VAL A 38 -3.85 9.40 5.48
N MET A 39 -4.57 10.34 6.09
CA MET A 39 -6.03 10.23 6.27
C MET A 39 -6.80 10.01 4.96
N PRO A 40 -6.63 10.86 3.93
CA PRO A 40 -7.37 10.67 2.68
C PRO A 40 -6.96 9.39 1.96
N PHE A 41 -5.71 8.97 2.08
CA PHE A 41 -5.26 7.72 1.49
C PHE A 41 -5.99 6.52 2.13
N VAL A 42 -6.02 6.47 3.46
CA VAL A 42 -6.71 5.40 4.18
C VAL A 42 -8.19 5.36 3.83
N ASP A 43 -8.84 6.51 3.77
CA ASP A 43 -10.25 6.60 3.39
C ASP A 43 -10.47 6.03 1.99
N SER A 44 -9.62 6.39 1.03
CA SER A 44 -9.71 5.88 -0.34
C SER A 44 -9.51 4.37 -0.40
N VAL A 45 -8.54 3.83 0.35
CA VAL A 45 -8.29 2.39 0.42
C VAL A 45 -9.52 1.66 0.99
N MET A 46 -10.12 2.20 2.04
CA MET A 46 -11.31 1.61 2.64
C MET A 46 -12.48 1.58 1.67
N LYS A 47 -12.66 2.64 0.87
CA LYS A 47 -13.71 2.67 -0.15
C LYS A 47 -13.48 1.65 -1.26
N ILE A 48 -12.23 1.46 -1.67
CA ILE A 48 -11.88 0.43 -2.66
C ILE A 48 -12.19 -0.95 -2.10
N ALA A 49 -11.78 -1.21 -0.87
CA ALA A 49 -12.00 -2.50 -0.19
C ALA A 49 -13.49 -2.82 -0.10
N ASP A 50 -14.28 -1.83 0.28
CA ASP A 50 -15.73 -1.98 0.37
C ASP A 50 -16.35 -2.27 -0.99
N LYS A 51 -15.98 -1.49 -2.01
CA LYS A 51 -16.51 -1.66 -3.37
C LYS A 51 -16.16 -3.03 -3.97
N GLN A 52 -14.96 -3.51 -3.73
CA GLN A 52 -14.50 -4.80 -4.24
C GLN A 52 -14.87 -5.97 -3.34
N ASN A 53 -15.40 -5.69 -2.15
CA ASN A 53 -15.67 -6.69 -1.12
C ASN A 53 -14.44 -7.55 -0.84
N HIS A 54 -13.27 -6.91 -0.76
CA HIS A 54 -11.99 -7.57 -0.54
C HIS A 54 -11.13 -6.66 0.33
N HIS A 55 -10.95 -7.04 1.59
CA HIS A 55 -10.43 -6.15 2.63
C HIS A 55 -8.97 -6.46 2.96
N PRO A 56 -8.10 -5.45 2.98
CA PRO A 56 -6.72 -5.61 3.40
C PRO A 56 -6.59 -5.55 4.91
N ASP A 57 -5.48 -6.04 5.43
CA ASP A 57 -5.02 -5.64 6.75
C ASP A 57 -4.27 -4.32 6.58
N MET A 58 -4.54 -3.37 7.45
CA MET A 58 -3.88 -2.07 7.42
C MET A 58 -3.23 -1.76 8.76
N THR A 59 -1.98 -1.29 8.69
CA THR A 59 -1.31 -0.72 9.85
C THR A 59 -1.07 0.76 9.55
N VAL A 60 -1.75 1.63 10.29
CA VAL A 60 -1.71 3.07 10.04
C VAL A 60 -0.82 3.75 11.07
N HIS A 61 0.20 4.46 10.57
CA HIS A 61 1.11 5.25 11.38
C HIS A 61 0.99 6.72 10.99
N TYR A 62 1.66 7.58 11.73
CA TYR A 62 1.62 9.03 11.51
C TYR A 62 1.96 9.43 10.06
N ASP A 63 2.96 8.80 9.48
CA ASP A 63 3.49 9.15 8.16
C ASP A 63 3.60 7.95 7.21
N ASN A 64 2.97 6.84 7.54
CA ASN A 64 3.02 5.68 6.64
C ASN A 64 1.85 4.74 6.89
N VAL A 65 1.53 3.96 5.87
CA VAL A 65 0.47 2.96 5.92
C VAL A 65 1.00 1.67 5.30
N LYS A 66 0.95 0.59 6.04
CA LYS A 66 1.29 -0.73 5.53
C LYS A 66 0.00 -1.45 5.16
N LEU A 67 -0.08 -1.94 3.93
CA LEU A 67 -1.20 -2.74 3.45
C LEU A 67 -0.75 -4.16 3.19
N SER A 68 -1.60 -5.11 3.55
CA SER A 68 -1.39 -6.52 3.28
C SER A 68 -2.70 -7.12 2.76
N ILE A 69 -2.67 -7.75 1.60
CA ILE A 69 -3.85 -8.34 0.98
C ILE A 69 -3.60 -9.78 0.58
N THR A 70 -4.56 -10.64 0.87
CA THR A 70 -4.54 -12.04 0.45
C THR A 70 -5.96 -12.45 0.05
N ASP A 71 -6.10 -13.60 -0.57
CA ASP A 71 -7.41 -14.19 -0.85
C ASP A 71 -7.59 -15.38 0.10
N HIS A 72 -8.40 -15.18 1.15
CA HIS A 72 -8.62 -16.21 2.15
C HIS A 72 -9.29 -17.46 1.57
N ASP A 73 -10.17 -17.30 0.59
CA ASP A 73 -10.85 -18.42 -0.04
C ASP A 73 -9.90 -19.28 -0.87
N ALA A 74 -8.95 -18.64 -1.54
CA ALA A 74 -7.92 -19.33 -2.32
C ALA A 74 -6.74 -19.79 -1.46
N GLY A 75 -6.57 -19.21 -0.27
CA GLY A 75 -5.43 -19.47 0.59
C GLY A 75 -4.11 -18.94 0.04
N LYS A 76 -4.15 -17.99 -0.90
CA LYS A 76 -2.98 -17.44 -1.57
C LYS A 76 -3.34 -16.17 -2.31
N VAL A 77 -2.33 -15.52 -2.91
CA VAL A 77 -2.55 -14.40 -3.82
C VAL A 77 -3.34 -14.86 -5.05
N SER A 78 -4.36 -14.12 -5.41
CA SER A 78 -5.21 -14.39 -6.58
C SER A 78 -5.41 -13.12 -7.41
N ASN A 79 -6.14 -13.24 -8.51
CA ASN A 79 -6.47 -12.08 -9.35
C ASN A 79 -7.25 -11.01 -8.59
N LYS A 80 -8.01 -11.39 -7.56
CA LYS A 80 -8.69 -10.43 -6.69
C LYS A 80 -7.70 -9.53 -5.97
N CYS A 81 -6.56 -10.09 -5.56
CA CYS A 81 -5.50 -9.30 -4.90
C CYS A 81 -4.89 -8.30 -5.88
N HIS A 82 -4.62 -8.72 -7.11
CA HIS A 82 -4.06 -7.82 -8.13
C HIS A 82 -5.03 -6.71 -8.52
N LYS A 83 -6.30 -7.01 -8.58
CA LYS A 83 -7.33 -5.98 -8.83
C LYS A 83 -7.33 -4.94 -7.73
N PHE A 84 -7.16 -5.37 -6.47
CA PHE A 84 -7.08 -4.46 -5.34
C PHE A 84 -5.82 -3.60 -5.39
N THR A 85 -4.65 -4.21 -5.59
CA THR A 85 -3.39 -3.47 -5.63
C THR A 85 -3.34 -2.47 -6.77
N ASP A 86 -3.88 -2.84 -7.94
CA ASP A 86 -3.94 -1.93 -9.09
C ASP A 86 -4.79 -0.69 -8.77
N ALA A 87 -5.93 -0.88 -8.10
CA ALA A 87 -6.78 0.24 -7.72
C ALA A 87 -6.12 1.14 -6.69
N VAL A 88 -5.42 0.56 -5.71
CA VAL A 88 -4.70 1.31 -4.67
C VAL A 88 -3.55 2.11 -5.30
N ASP A 89 -2.81 1.50 -6.21
CA ASP A 89 -1.67 2.15 -6.86
C ASP A 89 -2.10 3.41 -7.64
N LYS A 90 -3.30 3.42 -8.18
CA LYS A 90 -3.85 4.59 -8.87
C LYS A 90 -4.09 5.76 -7.92
N ILE A 91 -4.43 5.51 -6.66
CA ILE A 91 -4.58 6.57 -5.66
C ILE A 91 -3.25 7.27 -5.44
N LYS A 92 -2.21 6.49 -5.24
CA LYS A 92 -0.90 7.01 -4.87
C LYS A 92 -0.24 7.79 -6.00
N ASN A 93 -0.58 7.49 -7.23
CA ASN A 93 0.03 8.13 -8.40
C ASN A 93 -0.64 9.44 -8.81
N ASN A 94 -1.66 9.86 -8.08
CA ASN A 94 -2.36 11.12 -8.34
C ASN A 94 -1.64 12.33 -7.73
#